data_691c261da5d22e1de6f164ebae563f0d
#
_entry.id   691c261da5d22e1de6f164ebae563f0d
#
_cell.length_a   1.000
_cell.length_b   1.000
_cell.length_c   1.000
_cell.angle_alpha   90.00
_cell.angle_beta   90.00
_cell.angle_gamma   90.00
#
_symmetry.space_group_name_H-M   'P 1'
#
loop_
_entity.id
_entity.type
_entity.pdbx_description
1 polymer ?
#
loop_
_entity_poly.entity_id
_entity_poly.type
_entity_poly.pdbx_seq_one_letter_code
_entity_poly.pdbx_strand_id
1 'polypeptide(L)'
;NVAETSITVPGIRYVVDTGLARIKRYSYRNKVEQLLVEPVSKASANQRAGRCGRVADGICIRLYDENDWARRPDYTDPEIVRSNLAAVILRMKALKLGDVRDFDFVQPPPPKAIADGYAILSELHALEKNGELTDVGRMLSRLPVDPKLSRMLLEASRRGALKEALVVVSGLAVQDPRERPLPAQQQADQAHKRFADESSDFLSYINIWNWFETERANKTSNRELTEKLHRNFIS
;
A
#
# COMPACT_ATOMS: atom_id res chain seq x y z
N ASN A 1 5.61 -10.61 7.62
CA ASN A 1 6.11 -10.65 6.23
C ASN A 1 7.53 -10.10 6.12
N VAL A 2 7.86 -9.01 6.83
CA VAL A 2 9.19 -8.36 6.75
C VAL A 2 10.31 -9.34 7.15
N ALA A 3 10.14 -10.12 8.20
CA ALA A 3 11.12 -11.13 8.64
C ALA A 3 11.26 -12.29 7.65
N GLU A 4 10.30 -12.51 6.77
CA GLU A 4 10.34 -13.58 5.76
C GLU A 4 11.37 -13.31 4.66
N THR A 5 11.45 -12.07 4.17
CA THR A 5 12.27 -11.73 2.99
C THR A 5 13.30 -10.64 3.23
N SER A 6 13.00 -9.64 4.04
CA SER A 6 13.72 -8.35 4.06
C SER A 6 14.71 -8.18 5.21
N ILE A 7 14.59 -8.95 6.29
CA ILE A 7 15.47 -8.82 7.46
C ILE A 7 16.26 -10.09 7.68
N THR A 8 17.58 -9.96 7.85
CA THR A 8 18.42 -11.03 8.35
C THR A 8 18.80 -10.71 9.79
N VAL A 9 18.28 -11.50 10.72
CA VAL A 9 18.67 -11.41 12.13
C VAL A 9 19.71 -12.50 12.41
N PRO A 10 20.92 -12.13 12.83
CA PRO A 10 21.96 -13.11 13.11
C PRO A 10 21.63 -13.95 14.34
N GLY A 11 22.05 -15.21 14.36
CA GLY A 11 21.95 -16.08 15.53
C GLY A 11 20.55 -16.64 15.82
N ILE A 12 19.57 -16.49 14.92
CA ILE A 12 18.25 -17.10 15.10
C ILE A 12 18.36 -18.62 15.01
N ARG A 13 17.92 -19.29 16.07
CA ARG A 13 17.82 -20.74 16.17
C ARG A 13 16.40 -21.27 16.18
N TYR A 14 15.43 -20.43 16.49
CA TYR A 14 14.03 -20.79 16.62
C TYR A 14 13.15 -19.85 15.82
N VAL A 15 12.18 -20.41 15.11
CA VAL A 15 11.09 -19.68 14.44
C VAL A 15 9.77 -20.22 14.96
N VAL A 16 8.87 -19.33 15.38
CA VAL A 16 7.48 -19.68 15.67
C VAL A 16 6.64 -19.06 14.54
N ASP A 17 6.01 -19.91 13.73
CA ASP A 17 5.24 -19.49 12.56
C ASP A 17 3.74 -19.71 12.81
N THR A 18 2.99 -18.61 12.88
CA THR A 18 1.52 -18.62 12.99
C THR A 18 0.84 -19.09 11.71
N GLY A 19 1.57 -19.17 10.60
CA GLY A 19 1.02 -19.52 9.31
C GLY A 19 0.15 -18.44 8.66
N LEU A 20 0.12 -17.22 9.22
CA LEU A 20 -0.69 -16.12 8.75
C LEU A 20 0.19 -14.95 8.23
N ALA A 21 -0.33 -14.23 7.25
CA ALA A 21 0.25 -12.98 6.77
C ALA A 21 -0.84 -11.96 6.43
N ARG A 22 -0.48 -10.68 6.49
CA ARG A 22 -1.28 -9.62 5.90
C ARG A 22 -0.95 -9.54 4.42
N ILE A 23 -1.93 -9.81 3.58
CA ILE A 23 -1.80 -9.83 2.12
C ILE A 23 -2.72 -8.77 1.53
N LYS A 24 -2.12 -7.92 0.67
CA LYS A 24 -2.85 -6.89 -0.05
C LYS A 24 -3.68 -7.53 -1.16
N ARG A 25 -4.99 -7.28 -1.16
CA ARG A 25 -5.93 -7.70 -2.21
C ARG A 25 -6.83 -6.56 -2.63
N TYR A 26 -7.10 -6.49 -3.92
CA TYR A 26 -8.05 -5.54 -4.47
C TYR A 26 -9.47 -6.12 -4.46
N SER A 27 -10.40 -5.37 -3.87
CA SER A 27 -11.83 -5.70 -3.88
C SER A 27 -12.52 -5.07 -5.10
N TYR A 28 -12.88 -5.88 -6.08
CA TYR A 28 -13.62 -5.40 -7.27
C TYR A 28 -15.00 -4.85 -6.93
N ARG A 29 -15.62 -5.30 -5.83
CA ARG A 29 -16.92 -4.83 -5.38
C ARG A 29 -16.83 -3.42 -4.80
N ASN A 30 -15.86 -3.20 -3.94
CA ASN A 30 -15.70 -1.94 -3.19
C ASN A 30 -14.74 -0.97 -3.87
N LYS A 31 -14.04 -1.39 -4.94
CA LYS A 31 -13.04 -0.59 -5.67
C LYS A 31 -11.90 -0.06 -4.79
N VAL A 32 -11.56 -0.81 -3.74
CA VAL A 32 -10.51 -0.46 -2.76
C VAL A 32 -9.53 -1.60 -2.55
N GLU A 33 -8.32 -1.27 -2.18
CA GLU A 33 -7.34 -2.22 -1.71
C GLU A 33 -7.56 -2.52 -0.24
N GLN A 34 -7.48 -3.80 0.12
CA GLN A 34 -7.67 -4.31 1.47
C GLN A 34 -6.45 -5.10 1.90
N LEU A 35 -6.08 -4.99 3.16
CA LEU A 35 -4.99 -5.75 3.76
C LEU A 35 -5.60 -6.87 4.62
N LEU A 36 -5.82 -8.03 3.99
CA LEU A 36 -6.46 -9.18 4.63
C LEU A 36 -5.45 -10.06 5.35
N VAL A 37 -5.86 -10.64 6.48
CA VAL A 37 -5.09 -11.67 7.17
C VAL A 37 -5.46 -13.01 6.56
N GLU A 38 -4.50 -13.66 5.91
CA GLU A 38 -4.70 -14.91 5.17
C GLU A 38 -3.63 -15.95 5.54
N PRO A 39 -3.93 -17.26 5.37
CA PRO A 39 -2.92 -18.30 5.44
C PRO A 39 -1.82 -18.08 4.40
N VAL A 40 -0.56 -18.27 4.82
CA VAL A 40 0.57 -18.19 3.89
C VAL A 40 0.68 -19.45 3.05
N SER A 41 1.29 -19.35 1.87
CA SER A 41 1.64 -20.50 1.03
C SER A 41 2.71 -21.38 1.68
N LYS A 42 2.86 -22.62 1.17
CA LYS A 42 3.93 -23.53 1.61
C LYS A 42 5.32 -22.93 1.37
N ALA A 43 5.52 -22.26 0.23
CA ALA A 43 6.79 -21.60 -0.08
C ALA A 43 7.12 -20.50 0.95
N SER A 44 6.16 -19.62 1.30
CA SER A 44 6.35 -18.60 2.32
C SER A 44 6.65 -19.21 3.69
N ALA A 45 5.92 -20.24 4.10
CA ALA A 45 6.17 -20.92 5.37
C ALA A 45 7.56 -21.57 5.42
N ASN A 46 8.02 -22.15 4.31
CA ASN A 46 9.36 -22.70 4.19
C ASN A 46 10.44 -21.61 4.21
N GLN A 47 10.21 -20.46 3.58
CA GLN A 47 11.10 -19.30 3.69
C GLN A 47 11.24 -18.83 5.14
N ARG A 48 10.11 -18.76 5.89
CA ARG A 48 10.14 -18.43 7.32
C ARG A 48 10.93 -19.45 8.13
N ALA A 49 10.69 -20.74 7.91
CA ALA A 49 11.45 -21.81 8.55
C ALA A 49 12.95 -21.70 8.24
N GLY A 50 13.32 -21.37 7.00
CA GLY A 50 14.72 -21.18 6.60
C GLY A 50 15.45 -20.04 7.31
N ARG A 51 14.76 -19.19 8.09
CA ARG A 51 15.40 -18.12 8.86
C ARG A 51 16.21 -18.64 10.04
N CYS A 52 15.81 -19.74 10.68
CA CYS A 52 16.57 -20.34 11.77
C CYS A 52 17.71 -21.27 11.30
N GLY A 53 17.73 -21.65 10.03
CA GLY A 53 18.74 -22.56 9.45
C GLY A 53 19.91 -21.90 8.71
N ARG A 54 20.12 -20.58 8.85
CA ARG A 54 21.13 -19.86 8.03
C ARG A 54 22.57 -20.05 8.51
N VAL A 55 22.80 -20.15 9.80
CA VAL A 55 24.15 -20.18 10.41
C VAL A 55 24.41 -21.51 11.10
N ALA A 56 23.39 -22.15 11.61
CA ALA A 56 23.44 -23.44 12.30
C ALA A 56 22.05 -24.08 12.26
N ASP A 57 21.97 -25.37 12.62
CA ASP A 57 20.70 -26.08 12.72
C ASP A 57 19.71 -25.31 13.60
N GLY A 58 18.47 -25.20 13.14
CA GLY A 58 17.41 -24.48 13.81
C GLY A 58 16.09 -25.25 13.82
N ILE A 59 15.17 -24.84 14.68
CA ILE A 59 13.86 -25.46 14.84
C ILE A 59 12.79 -24.45 14.46
N CYS A 60 11.86 -24.86 13.57
CA CYS A 60 10.66 -24.11 13.25
C CYS A 60 9.42 -24.78 13.85
N ILE A 61 8.71 -24.08 14.72
CA ILE A 61 7.47 -24.52 15.34
C ILE A 61 6.31 -23.86 14.58
N ARG A 62 5.50 -24.68 13.90
CA ARG A 62 4.30 -24.23 13.20
C ARG A 62 3.09 -24.33 14.12
N LEU A 63 2.34 -23.23 14.25
CA LEU A 63 1.14 -23.16 15.09
C LEU A 63 -0.14 -23.54 14.30
N TYR A 64 -0.03 -24.49 13.41
CA TYR A 64 -1.11 -25.05 12.59
C TYR A 64 -0.80 -26.51 12.26
N ASP A 65 -1.85 -27.30 12.04
CA ASP A 65 -1.72 -28.74 11.87
C ASP A 65 -1.28 -29.17 10.45
N GLU A 66 -0.97 -30.46 10.31
CA GLU A 66 -0.53 -31.04 9.05
C GLU A 66 -1.63 -31.04 7.98
N ASN A 67 -2.90 -31.14 8.36
CA ASN A 67 -4.02 -31.09 7.42
C ASN A 67 -4.19 -29.68 6.86
N ASP A 68 -4.03 -28.64 7.68
CA ASP A 68 -3.98 -27.24 7.22
C ASP A 68 -2.78 -27.04 6.27
N TRP A 69 -1.60 -27.51 6.66
CA TRP A 69 -0.42 -27.48 5.79
C TRP A 69 -0.67 -28.13 4.43
N ALA A 70 -1.26 -29.32 4.41
CA ALA A 70 -1.50 -30.07 3.16
C ALA A 70 -2.40 -29.30 2.17
N ARG A 71 -3.39 -28.55 2.70
CA ARG A 71 -4.37 -27.79 1.88
C ARG A 71 -3.84 -26.44 1.39
N ARG A 72 -2.71 -25.95 1.92
CA ARG A 72 -2.16 -24.66 1.51
C ARG A 72 -1.66 -24.68 0.08
N PRO A 73 -1.82 -23.58 -0.69
CA PRO A 73 -1.24 -23.46 -2.02
C PRO A 73 0.29 -23.54 -1.92
N ASP A 74 0.93 -24.06 -2.94
CA ASP A 74 2.39 -24.16 -2.97
C ASP A 74 3.06 -22.79 -3.01
N TYR A 75 2.49 -21.84 -3.76
CA TYR A 75 3.00 -20.47 -3.92
C TYR A 75 1.92 -19.45 -3.65
N THR A 76 2.33 -18.24 -3.23
CA THR A 76 1.44 -17.08 -3.11
C THR A 76 1.12 -16.53 -4.51
N ASP A 77 -0.15 -16.13 -4.74
CA ASP A 77 -0.53 -15.47 -5.99
C ASP A 77 0.39 -14.28 -6.30
N PRO A 78 0.86 -14.11 -7.53
CA PRO A 78 1.60 -12.92 -7.95
C PRO A 78 0.79 -11.65 -7.71
N GLU A 79 1.49 -10.54 -7.49
CA GLU A 79 0.84 -9.25 -7.22
C GLU A 79 -0.13 -8.84 -8.34
N ILE A 80 0.21 -9.12 -9.59
CA ILE A 80 -0.63 -8.78 -10.75
C ILE A 80 -2.02 -9.44 -10.73
N VAL A 81 -2.16 -10.57 -10.06
CA VAL A 81 -3.44 -11.31 -9.97
C VAL A 81 -4.34 -10.76 -8.84
N ARG A 82 -3.76 -10.07 -7.87
CA ARG A 82 -4.44 -9.62 -6.64
C ARG A 82 -4.54 -8.10 -6.47
N SER A 83 -3.95 -7.34 -7.40
CA SER A 83 -3.93 -5.86 -7.38
C SER A 83 -4.85 -5.28 -8.45
N ASN A 84 -5.17 -3.98 -8.33
CA ASN A 84 -5.83 -3.25 -9.41
C ASN A 84 -4.87 -3.06 -10.59
N LEU A 85 -5.35 -3.28 -11.80
CA LEU A 85 -4.52 -3.22 -13.01
C LEU A 85 -4.48 -1.86 -13.69
N ALA A 86 -5.24 -0.85 -13.23
CA ALA A 86 -5.27 0.45 -13.89
C ALA A 86 -3.87 1.07 -14.03
N ALA A 87 -3.06 1.04 -12.96
CA ALA A 87 -1.70 1.55 -12.99
C ALA A 87 -0.78 0.77 -13.94
N VAL A 88 -0.93 -0.57 -13.98
CA VAL A 88 -0.16 -1.45 -14.86
C VAL A 88 -0.51 -1.16 -16.33
N ILE A 89 -1.80 -1.16 -16.66
CA ILE A 89 -2.30 -0.88 -18.02
C ILE A 89 -1.84 0.51 -18.49
N LEU A 90 -1.98 1.52 -17.62
CA LEU A 90 -1.56 2.89 -17.90
C LEU A 90 -0.06 2.97 -18.24
N ARG A 91 0.76 2.30 -17.44
CA ARG A 91 2.22 2.27 -17.64
C ARG A 91 2.62 1.48 -18.88
N MET A 92 2.00 0.33 -19.13
CA MET A 92 2.25 -0.47 -20.34
C MET A 92 1.97 0.33 -21.61
N LYS A 93 0.82 1.02 -21.63
CA LYS A 93 0.48 1.91 -22.76
C LYS A 93 1.46 3.08 -22.93
N ALA A 94 1.85 3.73 -21.84
CA ALA A 94 2.82 4.81 -21.87
C ALA A 94 4.21 4.36 -22.39
N LEU A 95 4.62 3.14 -22.05
CA LEU A 95 5.88 2.53 -22.48
C LEU A 95 5.77 1.81 -23.85
N LYS A 96 4.57 1.78 -24.46
CA LYS A 96 4.30 1.10 -25.75
C LYS A 96 4.61 -0.39 -25.72
N LEU A 97 4.31 -1.07 -24.59
CA LEU A 97 4.55 -2.51 -24.41
C LEU A 97 3.41 -3.39 -24.99
N GLY A 98 2.49 -2.81 -25.72
CA GLY A 98 1.32 -3.51 -26.25
C GLY A 98 0.13 -3.53 -25.29
N ASP A 99 -0.86 -4.38 -25.60
CA ASP A 99 -2.03 -4.57 -24.74
C ASP A 99 -1.73 -5.57 -23.63
N VAL A 100 -2.27 -5.32 -22.45
CA VAL A 100 -2.12 -6.21 -21.29
C VAL A 100 -2.71 -7.61 -21.55
N ARG A 101 -3.67 -7.73 -22.47
CA ARG A 101 -4.30 -9.02 -22.85
C ARG A 101 -3.39 -9.92 -23.68
N ASP A 102 -2.50 -9.29 -24.43
CA ASP A 102 -1.61 -9.97 -25.37
C ASP A 102 -0.18 -10.10 -24.82
N PHE A 103 0.08 -9.57 -23.63
CA PHE A 103 1.40 -9.60 -23.00
C PHE A 103 1.67 -10.97 -22.38
N ASP A 104 2.85 -11.52 -22.62
CA ASP A 104 3.27 -12.85 -22.16
C ASP A 104 3.64 -12.85 -20.66
N PHE A 105 2.62 -12.84 -19.80
CA PHE A 105 2.81 -12.97 -18.37
C PHE A 105 3.07 -14.42 -17.98
N VAL A 106 3.97 -14.67 -17.04
CA VAL A 106 4.16 -16.00 -16.44
C VAL A 106 2.84 -16.53 -15.85
N GLN A 107 2.06 -15.66 -15.23
CA GLN A 107 0.69 -15.94 -14.79
C GLN A 107 -0.20 -14.76 -15.20
N PRO A 108 -1.05 -14.93 -16.20
CA PRO A 108 -1.87 -13.83 -16.72
C PRO A 108 -2.92 -13.39 -15.70
N PRO A 109 -3.22 -12.09 -15.63
CA PRO A 109 -4.28 -11.59 -14.78
C PRO A 109 -5.66 -12.04 -15.29
N PRO A 110 -6.65 -12.20 -14.39
CA PRO A 110 -8.00 -12.58 -14.79
C PRO A 110 -8.63 -11.55 -15.75
N PRO A 111 -9.43 -11.96 -16.76
CA PRO A 111 -10.10 -11.02 -17.68
C PRO A 111 -10.94 -9.96 -16.96
N LYS A 112 -11.57 -10.32 -15.82
CA LYS A 112 -12.32 -9.39 -14.99
C LYS A 112 -11.44 -8.26 -14.41
N ALA A 113 -10.22 -8.59 -14.00
CA ALA A 113 -9.26 -7.59 -13.48
C ALA A 113 -8.83 -6.63 -14.58
N ILE A 114 -8.60 -7.13 -15.79
CA ILE A 114 -8.24 -6.32 -16.96
C ILE A 114 -9.40 -5.37 -17.30
N ALA A 115 -10.63 -5.91 -17.39
CA ALA A 115 -11.82 -5.11 -17.69
C ALA A 115 -12.04 -4.00 -16.65
N ASP A 116 -11.86 -4.30 -15.35
CA ASP A 116 -11.98 -3.32 -14.28
C ASP A 116 -10.89 -2.24 -14.37
N GLY A 117 -9.65 -2.61 -14.69
CA GLY A 117 -8.56 -1.65 -14.90
C GLY A 117 -8.85 -0.68 -16.05
N TYR A 118 -9.33 -1.19 -17.19
CA TYR A 118 -9.77 -0.35 -18.32
C TYR A 118 -10.95 0.54 -17.96
N ALA A 119 -11.95 0.03 -17.22
CA ALA A 119 -13.10 0.81 -16.78
C ALA A 119 -12.65 2.01 -15.91
N ILE A 120 -11.74 1.78 -14.96
CA ILE A 120 -11.18 2.86 -14.11
C ILE A 120 -10.44 3.89 -14.98
N LEU A 121 -9.60 3.47 -15.91
CA LEU A 121 -8.87 4.41 -16.76
C LEU A 121 -9.81 5.23 -17.67
N SER A 122 -10.90 4.63 -18.13
CA SER A 122 -11.95 5.33 -18.90
C SER A 122 -12.69 6.36 -18.03
N GLU A 123 -13.05 5.99 -16.80
CA GLU A 123 -13.67 6.89 -15.80
C GLU A 123 -12.79 8.10 -15.50
N LEU A 124 -11.47 7.90 -15.42
CA LEU A 124 -10.49 8.95 -15.20
C LEU A 124 -10.19 9.79 -16.46
N HIS A 125 -10.83 9.48 -17.59
CA HIS A 125 -10.56 10.06 -18.89
C HIS A 125 -9.10 9.92 -19.34
N ALA A 126 -8.44 8.81 -18.95
CA ALA A 126 -7.07 8.49 -19.31
C ALA A 126 -6.94 7.83 -20.69
N LEU A 127 -8.04 7.27 -21.21
CA LEU A 127 -8.07 6.55 -22.48
C LEU A 127 -9.10 7.17 -23.44
N GLU A 128 -8.72 7.20 -24.72
CA GLU A 128 -9.60 7.46 -25.85
C GLU A 128 -10.49 6.25 -26.14
N LYS A 129 -11.54 6.42 -26.96
CA LYS A 129 -12.44 5.33 -27.39
C LYS A 129 -11.70 4.20 -28.12
N ASN A 130 -10.62 4.52 -28.81
CA ASN A 130 -9.76 3.55 -29.49
C ASN A 130 -8.77 2.84 -28.56
N GLY A 131 -8.80 3.18 -27.25
CA GLY A 131 -7.92 2.61 -26.23
C GLY A 131 -6.53 3.25 -26.13
N GLU A 132 -6.24 4.31 -26.89
CA GLU A 132 -5.00 5.08 -26.79
C GLU A 132 -5.03 6.05 -25.59
N LEU A 133 -3.85 6.49 -25.15
CA LEU A 133 -3.74 7.46 -24.06
C LEU A 133 -4.20 8.85 -24.50
N THR A 134 -5.08 9.46 -23.72
CA THR A 134 -5.37 10.90 -23.79
C THR A 134 -4.19 11.73 -23.28
N ASP A 135 -4.26 13.06 -23.40
CA ASP A 135 -3.29 13.94 -22.73
C ASP A 135 -3.33 13.78 -21.21
N VAL A 136 -4.51 13.58 -20.63
CA VAL A 136 -4.69 13.24 -19.21
C VAL A 136 -3.98 11.93 -18.91
N GLY A 137 -4.20 10.88 -19.69
CA GLY A 137 -3.54 9.58 -19.48
C GLY A 137 -2.02 9.68 -19.53
N ARG A 138 -1.47 10.45 -20.47
CA ARG A 138 -0.03 10.72 -20.54
C ARG A 138 0.51 11.44 -19.31
N MET A 139 -0.24 12.41 -18.76
CA MET A 139 0.14 13.08 -17.53
C MET A 139 0.05 12.15 -16.30
N LEU A 140 -1.04 11.37 -16.18
CA LEU A 140 -1.19 10.40 -15.09
C LEU A 140 -0.05 9.38 -15.08
N SER A 141 0.39 8.89 -16.23
CA SER A 141 1.45 7.87 -16.32
C SER A 141 2.82 8.33 -15.81
N ARG A 142 3.05 9.66 -15.70
CA ARG A 142 4.30 10.24 -15.19
C ARG A 142 4.34 10.38 -13.68
N LEU A 143 3.18 10.32 -13.01
CA LEU A 143 3.11 10.48 -11.57
C LEU A 143 3.33 9.12 -10.86
N PRO A 144 4.15 9.06 -9.80
CA PRO A 144 4.50 7.81 -9.12
C PRO A 144 3.45 7.38 -8.07
N VAL A 145 2.19 7.71 -8.29
CA VAL A 145 1.07 7.38 -7.38
C VAL A 145 -0.07 6.74 -8.17
N ASP A 146 -1.04 6.16 -7.44
CA ASP A 146 -2.22 5.55 -8.04
C ASP A 146 -2.92 6.50 -9.05
N PRO A 147 -3.44 6.00 -10.19
CA PRO A 147 -4.09 6.82 -11.21
C PRO A 147 -5.23 7.70 -10.68
N LYS A 148 -6.01 7.26 -9.68
CA LYS A 148 -7.07 8.06 -9.07
C LYS A 148 -6.47 9.23 -8.29
N LEU A 149 -5.41 8.98 -7.51
CA LEU A 149 -4.69 10.02 -6.78
C LEU A 149 -4.00 11.00 -7.72
N SER A 150 -3.39 10.48 -8.79
CA SER A 150 -2.80 11.29 -9.86
C SER A 150 -3.85 12.23 -10.48
N ARG A 151 -5.07 11.73 -10.72
CA ARG A 151 -6.17 12.52 -11.29
C ARG A 151 -6.61 13.66 -10.37
N MET A 152 -6.62 13.40 -9.03
CA MET A 152 -6.89 14.44 -8.02
C MET A 152 -5.86 15.57 -8.12
N LEU A 153 -4.56 15.26 -8.22
CA LEU A 153 -3.50 16.27 -8.35
C LEU A 153 -3.66 17.11 -9.61
N LEU A 154 -3.97 16.50 -10.75
CA LEU A 154 -4.18 17.24 -12.01
C LEU A 154 -5.37 18.21 -11.90
N GLU A 155 -6.48 17.78 -11.31
CA GLU A 155 -7.65 18.65 -11.15
C GLU A 155 -7.38 19.75 -10.11
N ALA A 156 -6.70 19.44 -9.02
CA ALA A 156 -6.31 20.42 -8.01
C ALA A 156 -5.38 21.50 -8.58
N SER A 157 -4.44 21.11 -9.48
CA SER A 157 -3.58 22.07 -10.19
C SER A 157 -4.40 23.04 -11.02
N ARG A 158 -5.43 22.55 -11.75
CA ARG A 158 -6.31 23.41 -12.56
C ARG A 158 -7.14 24.38 -11.72
N ARG A 159 -7.47 23.99 -10.48
CA ARG A 159 -8.30 24.78 -9.54
C ARG A 159 -7.49 25.65 -8.59
N GLY A 160 -6.15 25.64 -8.67
CA GLY A 160 -5.31 26.41 -7.77
C GLY A 160 -5.17 25.86 -6.35
N ALA A 161 -5.55 24.60 -6.11
CA ALA A 161 -5.53 23.91 -4.81
C ALA A 161 -4.46 22.79 -4.77
N LEU A 162 -3.38 22.91 -5.54
CA LEU A 162 -2.36 21.87 -5.66
C LEU A 162 -1.62 21.60 -4.34
N LYS A 163 -1.35 22.65 -3.57
CA LYS A 163 -0.61 22.53 -2.30
C LYS A 163 -1.37 21.65 -1.31
N GLU A 164 -2.63 21.91 -1.11
CA GLU A 164 -3.52 21.16 -0.21
C GLU A 164 -3.70 19.73 -0.73
N ALA A 165 -3.92 19.57 -2.01
CA ALA A 165 -4.08 18.25 -2.64
C ALA A 165 -2.82 17.41 -2.55
N LEU A 166 -1.62 17.98 -2.62
CA LEU A 166 -0.36 17.26 -2.41
C LEU A 166 -0.28 16.67 -1.00
N VAL A 167 -0.67 17.42 0.02
CA VAL A 167 -0.70 16.93 1.41
C VAL A 167 -1.68 15.76 1.53
N VAL A 168 -2.90 15.93 1.05
CA VAL A 168 -3.95 14.90 1.10
C VAL A 168 -3.52 13.64 0.34
N VAL A 169 -3.07 13.79 -0.89
CA VAL A 169 -2.63 12.66 -1.75
C VAL A 169 -1.43 11.95 -1.14
N SER A 170 -0.48 12.67 -0.54
CA SER A 170 0.65 12.06 0.17
C SER A 170 0.18 11.22 1.35
N GLY A 171 -0.75 11.74 2.16
CA GLY A 171 -1.34 11.01 3.28
C GLY A 171 -2.13 9.77 2.84
N LEU A 172 -2.79 9.82 1.67
CA LEU A 172 -3.53 8.68 1.12
C LEU A 172 -2.63 7.64 0.42
N ALA A 173 -1.46 8.05 -0.06
CA ALA A 173 -0.54 7.16 -0.78
C ALA A 173 0.35 6.32 0.14
N VAL A 174 0.48 6.71 1.40
CA VAL A 174 1.29 6.01 2.42
C VAL A 174 0.40 5.45 3.52
N GLN A 175 1.01 4.78 4.49
CA GLN A 175 0.29 4.39 5.71
C GLN A 175 -0.15 5.67 6.46
N ASP A 176 -1.36 5.66 7.01
CA ASP A 176 -1.87 6.78 7.81
C ASP A 176 -0.84 7.17 8.89
N PRO A 177 -0.38 8.41 8.92
CA PRO A 177 0.60 8.86 9.89
C PRO A 177 0.06 8.87 11.34
N ARG A 178 -1.25 8.76 11.53
CA ARG A 178 -1.90 8.70 12.84
C ARG A 178 -1.79 7.28 13.41
N GLU A 179 -0.87 7.07 14.33
CA GLU A 179 -0.69 5.79 14.98
C GLU A 179 -1.73 5.55 16.08
N ARG A 180 -2.27 4.34 16.15
CA ARG A 180 -3.22 3.91 17.20
C ARG A 180 -2.75 2.60 17.84
N PRO A 181 -1.66 2.63 18.65
CA PRO A 181 -1.15 1.42 19.30
C PRO A 181 -2.21 0.84 20.26
N LEU A 182 -2.39 -0.48 20.22
CA LEU A 182 -3.41 -1.18 21.03
C LEU A 182 -3.40 -0.78 22.51
N PRO A 183 -2.22 -0.67 23.20
CA PRO A 183 -2.19 -0.29 24.61
C PRO A 183 -2.55 1.17 24.88
N ALA A 184 -2.53 2.05 23.88
CA ALA A 184 -2.68 3.49 24.06
C ALA A 184 -3.74 4.12 23.12
N GLN A 185 -4.72 3.34 22.65
CA GLN A 185 -5.72 3.80 21.67
C GLN A 185 -6.48 5.06 22.14
N GLN A 186 -6.94 5.08 23.39
CA GLN A 186 -7.69 6.23 23.92
C GLN A 186 -6.82 7.50 23.99
N GLN A 187 -5.54 7.37 24.35
CA GLN A 187 -4.61 8.48 24.37
C GLN A 187 -4.31 9.01 22.97
N ALA A 188 -4.13 8.10 22.00
CA ALA A 188 -3.94 8.44 20.61
C ALA A 188 -5.16 9.16 20.04
N ASP A 189 -6.37 8.65 20.26
CA ASP A 189 -7.62 9.29 19.82
C ASP A 189 -7.79 10.69 20.43
N GLN A 190 -7.44 10.85 21.70
CA GLN A 190 -7.46 12.16 22.35
C GLN A 190 -6.43 13.15 21.75
N ALA A 191 -5.23 12.66 21.46
CA ALA A 191 -4.19 13.49 20.83
C ALA A 191 -4.59 13.91 19.40
N HIS A 192 -5.21 13.00 18.65
CA HIS A 192 -5.63 13.26 17.27
C HIS A 192 -6.82 14.21 17.14
N LYS A 193 -7.66 14.35 18.18
CA LYS A 193 -8.81 15.28 18.17
C LYS A 193 -8.45 16.71 17.80
N ARG A 194 -7.25 17.18 18.18
CA ARG A 194 -6.77 18.53 17.85
C ARG A 194 -6.59 18.77 16.35
N PHE A 195 -6.43 17.71 15.57
CA PHE A 195 -6.25 17.76 14.13
C PHE A 195 -7.53 17.41 13.36
N ALA A 196 -8.53 16.87 14.06
CA ALA A 196 -9.78 16.48 13.43
C ALA A 196 -10.54 17.71 12.89
N ASP A 197 -11.25 17.49 11.79
CA ASP A 197 -12.18 18.44 11.21
C ASP A 197 -13.54 17.74 11.06
N GLU A 198 -14.62 18.41 11.48
CA GLU A 198 -15.97 17.83 11.47
C GLU A 198 -16.54 17.66 10.05
N SER A 199 -16.05 18.45 9.11
CA SER A 199 -16.55 18.47 7.73
C SER A 199 -15.81 17.51 6.79
N SER A 200 -14.54 17.16 7.10
CA SER A 200 -13.73 16.36 6.19
C SER A 200 -12.50 15.73 6.86
N ASP A 201 -12.37 14.42 6.73
CA ASP A 201 -11.15 13.69 7.13
C ASP A 201 -9.90 14.16 6.38
N PHE A 202 -10.04 14.69 5.17
CA PHE A 202 -8.91 15.21 4.40
C PHE A 202 -8.33 16.47 5.01
N LEU A 203 -9.15 17.30 5.64
CA LEU A 203 -8.68 18.48 6.36
C LEU A 203 -7.84 18.11 7.58
N SER A 204 -8.06 16.95 8.17
CA SER A 204 -7.21 16.44 9.25
C SER A 204 -5.75 16.25 8.80
N TYR A 205 -5.50 15.77 7.57
CA TYR A 205 -4.14 15.68 7.02
C TYR A 205 -3.51 17.07 6.84
N ILE A 206 -4.29 18.03 6.36
CA ILE A 206 -3.83 19.42 6.20
C ILE A 206 -3.49 20.04 7.56
N ASN A 207 -4.31 19.81 8.58
CA ASN A 207 -4.08 20.30 9.93
C ASN A 207 -2.81 19.69 10.54
N ILE A 208 -2.58 18.38 10.37
CA ILE A 208 -1.33 17.72 10.79
C ILE A 208 -0.13 18.34 10.09
N TRP A 209 -0.22 18.51 8.75
CA TRP A 209 0.87 19.08 7.97
C TRP A 209 1.19 20.53 8.39
N ASN A 210 0.20 21.38 8.56
CA ASN A 210 0.37 22.76 8.99
C ASN A 210 0.98 22.85 10.38
N TRP A 211 0.56 21.98 11.29
CA TRP A 211 1.17 21.88 12.61
C TRP A 211 2.64 21.45 12.50
N PHE A 212 2.93 20.41 11.73
CA PHE A 212 4.31 19.95 11.50
C PHE A 212 5.21 21.05 10.93
N GLU A 213 4.77 21.77 9.90
CA GLU A 213 5.50 22.88 9.31
C GLU A 213 5.74 24.00 10.32
N THR A 214 4.76 24.30 11.16
CA THR A 214 4.91 25.31 12.24
C THR A 214 5.98 24.89 13.26
N GLU A 215 5.94 23.65 13.71
CA GLU A 215 6.94 23.12 14.64
C GLU A 215 8.35 23.13 14.03
N ARG A 216 8.45 22.74 12.75
CA ARG A 216 9.70 22.78 11.99
C ARG A 216 10.24 24.20 11.82
N ALA A 217 9.39 25.16 11.53
CA ALA A 217 9.76 26.58 11.37
C ALA A 217 10.24 27.23 12.69
N ASN A 218 9.77 26.76 13.83
CA ASN A 218 10.17 27.25 15.16
C ASN A 218 11.60 26.82 15.56
N LYS A 219 12.43 26.38 14.62
CA LYS A 219 13.82 25.93 14.81
C LYS A 219 13.97 24.79 15.83
N THR A 220 12.96 23.99 16.00
CA THR A 220 12.96 22.77 16.80
C THR A 220 14.03 21.81 16.26
N SER A 221 14.85 21.24 17.13
CA SER A 221 15.81 20.22 16.70
C SER A 221 15.09 18.98 16.15
N ASN A 222 15.75 18.22 15.26
CA ASN A 222 15.13 16.99 14.72
C ASN A 222 14.70 16.02 15.82
N ARG A 223 15.49 15.92 16.91
CA ARG A 223 15.16 15.08 18.06
C ARG A 223 13.89 15.56 18.75
N GLU A 224 13.81 16.86 19.05
CA GLU A 224 12.65 17.45 19.71
C GLU A 224 11.39 17.35 18.82
N LEU A 225 11.53 17.54 17.50
CA LEU A 225 10.45 17.36 16.55
C LEU A 225 9.94 15.90 16.55
N THR A 226 10.86 14.93 16.53
CA THR A 226 10.51 13.51 16.63
C THR A 226 9.80 13.20 17.95
N GLU A 227 10.27 13.75 19.08
CA GLU A 227 9.61 13.59 20.39
C GLU A 227 8.20 14.19 20.38
N LYS A 228 7.98 15.35 19.74
CA LYS A 228 6.66 15.97 19.58
C LYS A 228 5.72 15.12 18.71
N LEU A 229 6.23 14.56 17.60
CA LEU A 229 5.47 13.65 16.76
C LEU A 229 5.01 12.43 17.58
N HIS A 230 5.92 11.74 18.27
CA HIS A 230 5.59 10.57 19.08
C HIS A 230 4.59 10.87 20.20
N ARG A 231 4.70 12.04 20.89
CA ARG A 231 3.72 12.45 21.90
C ARG A 231 2.32 12.66 21.36
N ASN A 232 2.21 12.99 20.07
CA ASN A 232 0.93 13.14 19.38
C ASN A 232 0.52 11.88 18.60
N PHE A 233 1.25 10.77 18.75
CA PHE A 233 1.02 9.52 18.01
C PHE A 233 1.00 9.75 16.48
N ILE A 234 1.98 10.50 15.99
CA ILE A 234 2.20 10.75 14.56
C ILE A 234 3.58 10.22 14.19
N SER A 235 3.65 9.41 13.11
CA SER A 235 4.87 8.83 12.55
C SER A 235 5.37 9.58 11.32
#